data_cafa551b1182471948565331f34f4008
#
_entry.id   cafa551b1182471948565331f34f4008
#
_cell.length_a   1.000
_cell.length_b   1.000
_cell.length_c   1.000
_cell.angle_alpha   90.00
_cell.angle_beta   90.00
_cell.angle_gamma   90.00
#
_symmetry.space_group_name_H-M   'P 1'
#
loop_
_entity.id
_entity.type
_entity.pdbx_description
1 polymer ?
#
loop_
_entity_poly.entity_id
_entity_poly.type
_entity_poly.pdbx_seq_one_letter_code
_entity_poly.pdbx_strand_id
1 'polypeptide(L)'
;MSSRRPLRPGTVALAVACALACAVVGTPAGAEPRTVDHPPAALSPGSVDPGPVDPVAAFRPVPPDQRTPERYLPSPSPDPWYSSPPAVDPDTAPGTILATRPVSIPPHNVRNFGRGWQVLVQSSDSHDRPHQIVSTIIEPATPWPGPDPRPLVSFNVTIDSLGLTCMPSHVLPHKFNMELPPFLQILADRGYGLVLTDFQGPKAAYAAGRANGRAVLDGIRAARAFTPAGDPGPLFSGSRVVQVGYSGGGIATGWAAQLQPVYAPELTGVLVGSSVGGVPADYADLFDTMDGTLASGLYRAAVLGLAREYPQLYPLLNDTGDVVAHQLRDACASTNTVGGLAPFPLSALTDVDPRTDPTVIEVMARNRLGRADPAHGADPREVPTGPVQVWHADATVPMGPGPGSSQGPGDTFVPEWTAHRLVDEWCAAGADVEYTPVAGEHVTGAYTAVGPALDWVDARARGVPFTTGCR
;
A
#
# COMPACT_ATOMS: atom_id res chain seq x y z
N MET A 1 18.66 -49.50 10.20
CA MET A 1 17.42 -49.00 9.54
C MET A 1 16.73 -48.04 10.49
N SER A 2 17.00 -46.77 10.36
CA SER A 2 16.43 -45.72 11.22
C SER A 2 15.42 -44.92 10.37
N SER A 3 14.13 -45.03 10.71
CA SER A 3 13.03 -44.35 10.01
C SER A 3 13.02 -42.88 10.44
N ARG A 4 13.46 -41.99 9.56
CA ARG A 4 13.21 -40.54 9.73
C ARG A 4 11.77 -40.24 9.32
N ARG A 5 10.94 -39.77 10.24
CA ARG A 5 9.61 -39.24 9.95
C ARG A 5 9.76 -37.90 9.22
N PRO A 6 8.98 -37.62 8.17
CA PRO A 6 8.98 -36.32 7.52
C PRO A 6 8.37 -35.25 8.47
N LEU A 7 9.02 -34.09 8.53
CA LEU A 7 8.50 -32.91 9.24
C LEU A 7 7.23 -32.41 8.52
N ARG A 8 6.19 -32.11 9.27
CA ARG A 8 4.92 -31.58 8.75
C ARG A 8 5.13 -30.14 8.24
N PRO A 9 4.46 -29.70 7.15
CA PRO A 9 4.63 -28.36 6.55
C PRO A 9 4.42 -27.18 7.49
N GLY A 10 3.59 -27.34 8.53
CA GLY A 10 3.33 -26.30 9.53
C GLY A 10 4.53 -25.88 10.39
N THR A 11 5.59 -26.71 10.45
CA THR A 11 6.77 -26.41 11.30
C THR A 11 7.73 -25.41 10.64
N VAL A 12 7.74 -25.32 9.32
CA VAL A 12 8.60 -24.38 8.57
C VAL A 12 8.01 -22.96 8.61
N ALA A 13 6.69 -22.83 8.48
CA ALA A 13 6.01 -21.53 8.58
C ALA A 13 6.15 -20.90 9.96
N LEU A 14 6.16 -21.71 11.03
CA LEU A 14 6.35 -21.23 12.40
C LEU A 14 7.78 -20.76 12.66
N ALA A 15 8.79 -21.38 12.03
CA ALA A 15 10.19 -20.99 12.16
C ALA A 15 10.50 -19.65 11.48
N VAL A 16 9.86 -19.35 10.35
CA VAL A 16 10.00 -18.05 9.65
C VAL A 16 9.29 -16.93 10.42
N ALA A 17 8.12 -17.19 10.98
CA ALA A 17 7.40 -16.22 11.82
C ALA A 17 8.16 -15.90 13.12
N CYS A 18 8.82 -16.88 13.76
CA CYS A 18 9.65 -16.66 14.93
C CYS A 18 10.95 -15.89 14.61
N ALA A 19 11.56 -16.10 13.43
CA ALA A 19 12.76 -15.36 13.01
C ALA A 19 12.46 -13.88 12.75
N LEU A 20 11.29 -13.57 12.20
CA LEU A 20 10.80 -12.19 12.02
C LEU A 20 10.45 -11.51 13.36
N ALA A 21 9.88 -12.23 14.32
CA ALA A 21 9.55 -11.71 15.63
C ALA A 21 10.79 -11.44 16.50
N CYS A 22 11.85 -12.23 16.40
CA CYS A 22 13.10 -12.03 17.16
C CYS A 22 13.96 -10.87 16.64
N ALA A 23 13.80 -10.44 15.40
CA ALA A 23 14.51 -9.28 14.85
C ALA A 23 14.01 -7.92 15.35
N VAL A 24 12.84 -7.87 15.99
CA VAL A 24 12.20 -6.63 16.47
C VAL A 24 12.59 -6.25 17.91
N VAL A 25 13.28 -7.11 18.66
CA VAL A 25 13.65 -6.88 20.07
C VAL A 25 15.16 -6.79 20.26
N GLY A 26 15.84 -6.05 19.38
CA GLY A 26 17.24 -5.66 19.59
C GLY A 26 17.33 -4.26 20.18
N THR A 27 17.52 -4.13 21.48
CA THR A 27 17.86 -2.85 22.11
C THR A 27 19.26 -2.40 21.71
N PRO A 28 19.45 -1.18 21.18
CA PRO A 28 20.80 -0.67 20.95
C PRO A 28 21.44 -0.26 22.28
N ALA A 29 22.62 -0.79 22.54
CA ALA A 29 23.49 -0.34 23.63
C ALA A 29 24.06 1.05 23.31
N GLY A 30 23.97 1.90 24.31
CA GLY A 30 24.63 3.15 24.62
C GLY A 30 25.42 3.91 23.55
N ALA A 31 24.88 5.07 23.17
CA ALA A 31 25.68 6.23 22.77
C ALA A 31 25.33 7.38 23.73
N GLU A 32 26.34 7.91 24.43
CA GLU A 32 26.20 9.07 25.32
C GLU A 32 25.74 10.33 24.55
N PRO A 33 24.81 11.10 25.08
CA PRO A 33 24.36 12.34 24.43
C PRO A 33 25.40 13.46 24.67
N ARG A 34 25.84 14.07 23.58
CA ARG A 34 26.52 15.38 23.65
C ARG A 34 25.50 16.45 23.99
N THR A 35 25.71 17.08 25.15
CA THR A 35 24.93 18.24 25.60
C THR A 35 25.24 19.45 24.72
N VAL A 36 24.22 19.98 24.07
CA VAL A 36 24.23 21.32 23.49
C VAL A 36 23.39 22.19 24.42
N ASP A 37 24.06 23.13 25.10
CA ASP A 37 23.41 24.10 25.98
C ASP A 37 22.52 25.05 25.17
N HIS A 38 21.21 24.93 25.36
CA HIS A 38 20.24 25.97 25.05
C HIS A 38 19.59 26.45 26.36
N PRO A 39 19.42 27.76 26.56
CA PRO A 39 18.78 28.30 27.75
C PRO A 39 17.31 27.85 27.80
N PRO A 40 16.76 27.56 28.98
CA PRO A 40 15.39 27.07 29.11
C PRO A 40 14.39 28.18 28.73
N ALA A 41 13.51 27.88 27.79
CA ALA A 41 12.34 28.71 27.52
C ALA A 41 11.42 28.66 28.76
N ALA A 42 11.01 29.81 29.25
CA ALA A 42 10.09 29.93 30.37
C ALA A 42 8.74 29.29 30.04
N LEU A 43 8.38 28.22 30.75
CA LEU A 43 7.07 27.59 30.69
C LEU A 43 6.01 28.51 31.32
N SER A 44 4.99 28.85 30.56
CA SER A 44 3.81 29.56 31.06
C SER A 44 3.04 28.64 32.04
N PRO A 45 2.56 29.14 33.22
CA PRO A 45 1.78 28.36 34.12
C PRO A 45 0.33 28.20 33.62
N GLY A 46 0.00 27.01 33.16
CA GLY A 46 -1.34 26.68 32.64
C GLY A 46 -1.52 25.22 32.25
N SER A 47 -0.59 24.31 32.59
CA SER A 47 -0.80 22.89 32.36
C SER A 47 -1.83 22.35 33.39
N VAL A 48 -3.02 22.05 32.92
CA VAL A 48 -3.95 21.17 33.66
C VAL A 48 -3.27 19.82 33.78
N ASP A 49 -2.95 19.40 35.00
CA ASP A 49 -2.43 18.06 35.28
C ASP A 49 -3.46 17.03 34.74
N PRO A 50 -3.12 16.23 33.73
CA PRO A 50 -4.01 15.16 33.30
C PRO A 50 -3.99 14.16 34.45
N GLY A 51 -5.02 14.14 35.26
CA GLY A 51 -5.14 13.23 36.40
C GLY A 51 -4.74 11.79 36.04
N PRO A 52 -4.63 10.86 37.01
CA PRO A 52 -4.06 9.53 36.78
C PRO A 52 -4.74 8.86 35.60
N VAL A 53 -4.00 8.63 34.51
CA VAL A 53 -4.48 7.93 33.31
C VAL A 53 -4.77 6.49 33.76
N ASP A 54 -6.03 6.08 33.70
CA ASP A 54 -6.42 4.68 33.88
C ASP A 54 -5.81 3.83 32.73
N PRO A 55 -4.79 3.01 33.00
CA PRO A 55 -4.11 2.26 31.94
C PRO A 55 -5.02 1.22 31.27
N VAL A 56 -6.16 0.88 31.85
CA VAL A 56 -7.16 -0.05 31.31
C VAL A 56 -8.30 0.67 30.57
N ALA A 57 -8.40 1.99 30.66
CA ALA A 57 -9.49 2.75 30.00
C ALA A 57 -9.51 2.53 28.48
N ALA A 58 -8.31 2.41 27.86
CA ALA A 58 -8.18 2.16 26.43
C ALA A 58 -8.72 0.78 25.99
N PHE A 59 -8.89 -0.17 26.92
CA PHE A 59 -9.40 -1.52 26.65
C PHE A 59 -10.88 -1.67 27.03
N ARG A 60 -11.57 -0.59 27.38
CA ARG A 60 -13.01 -0.61 27.66
C ARG A 60 -13.79 -0.20 26.43
N PRO A 61 -14.83 -0.96 26.02
CA PRO A 61 -15.71 -0.54 24.97
C PRO A 61 -16.46 0.71 25.42
N VAL A 62 -16.80 1.56 24.44
CA VAL A 62 -17.70 2.68 24.68
C VAL A 62 -19.14 2.30 24.28
N PRO A 63 -20.17 2.97 24.85
CA PRO A 63 -21.55 2.78 24.42
C PRO A 63 -21.71 2.98 22.90
N PRO A 64 -22.63 2.27 22.25
CA PRO A 64 -22.81 2.35 20.80
C PRO A 64 -23.02 3.77 20.25
N ASP A 65 -23.68 4.65 20.98
CA ASP A 65 -23.89 6.07 20.62
C ASP A 65 -22.60 6.92 20.66
N GLN A 66 -21.53 6.42 21.25
CA GLN A 66 -20.19 7.04 21.30
C GLN A 66 -19.21 6.42 20.29
N ARG A 67 -19.61 5.41 19.51
CA ARG A 67 -18.81 4.76 18.46
C ARG A 67 -18.83 5.59 17.19
N THR A 68 -18.35 6.83 17.26
CA THR A 68 -18.27 7.71 16.09
C THR A 68 -17.08 7.36 15.20
N PRO A 69 -17.11 7.65 13.88
CA PRO A 69 -16.00 7.39 12.98
C PRO A 69 -14.66 7.96 13.45
N GLU A 70 -14.67 9.15 14.07
CA GLU A 70 -13.46 9.85 14.56
C GLU A 70 -12.69 9.04 15.59
N ARG A 71 -13.39 8.19 16.37
CA ARG A 71 -12.77 7.30 17.35
C ARG A 71 -11.78 6.31 16.72
N TYR A 72 -11.98 5.95 15.47
CA TYR A 72 -11.21 4.92 14.76
C TYR A 72 -10.26 5.50 13.71
N LEU A 73 -10.25 6.83 13.54
CA LEU A 73 -9.26 7.50 12.69
C LEU A 73 -7.86 7.42 13.33
N PRO A 74 -6.80 7.48 12.51
CA PRO A 74 -5.44 7.49 13.03
C PRO A 74 -5.20 8.72 13.90
N SER A 75 -4.32 8.58 14.89
CA SER A 75 -3.88 9.71 15.71
C SER A 75 -3.20 10.77 14.82
N PRO A 76 -3.45 12.06 15.07
CA PRO A 76 -2.77 13.12 14.32
C PRO A 76 -1.26 13.01 14.41
N SER A 77 -0.58 13.29 13.30
CA SER A 77 0.89 13.34 13.29
C SER A 77 1.38 14.52 14.14
N PRO A 78 2.48 14.37 14.90
CA PRO A 78 3.13 15.50 15.58
C PRO A 78 3.79 16.49 14.62
N ASP A 79 4.09 16.10 13.38
CA ASP A 79 4.63 16.97 12.34
C ASP A 79 3.50 17.81 11.72
N PRO A 80 3.57 19.17 11.82
CA PRO A 80 2.57 20.06 11.24
C PRO A 80 2.37 19.89 9.73
N TRP A 81 3.35 19.36 9.01
CA TRP A 81 3.24 19.00 7.60
C TRP A 81 2.04 18.09 7.31
N TYR A 82 1.74 17.18 8.22
CA TYR A 82 0.62 16.24 8.09
C TYR A 82 -0.61 16.67 8.87
N SER A 83 -0.43 17.30 10.04
CA SER A 83 -1.54 17.63 10.95
C SER A 83 -2.16 19.00 10.71
N SER A 84 -1.46 19.89 9.99
CA SER A 84 -1.91 21.25 9.70
C SER A 84 -1.62 21.64 8.24
N PRO A 85 -2.01 20.78 7.26
CA PRO A 85 -1.76 21.09 5.86
C PRO A 85 -2.57 22.31 5.40
N PRO A 86 -2.23 22.93 4.26
CA PRO A 86 -3.04 23.97 3.65
C PRO A 86 -4.51 23.51 3.50
N ALA A 87 -5.44 24.46 3.61
CA ALA A 87 -6.85 24.14 3.42
C ALA A 87 -7.11 23.57 2.01
N VAL A 88 -8.00 22.58 1.94
CA VAL A 88 -8.45 22.01 0.67
C VAL A 88 -9.43 22.97 0.03
N ASP A 89 -9.17 23.34 -1.23
CA ASP A 89 -10.11 24.05 -2.06
C ASP A 89 -10.80 23.06 -3.01
N PRO A 90 -12.14 22.90 -2.92
CA PRO A 90 -12.89 21.98 -3.78
C PRO A 90 -12.73 22.25 -5.28
N ASP A 91 -12.43 23.49 -5.66
CA ASP A 91 -12.25 23.91 -7.04
C ASP A 91 -10.81 23.64 -7.56
N THR A 92 -9.90 23.27 -6.67
CA THR A 92 -8.55 22.90 -7.05
C THR A 92 -8.52 21.53 -7.73
N ALA A 93 -7.89 21.46 -8.91
CA ALA A 93 -7.81 20.21 -9.66
C ALA A 93 -6.98 19.14 -8.93
N PRO A 94 -7.40 17.86 -8.95
CA PRO A 94 -6.59 16.75 -8.45
C PRO A 94 -5.20 16.70 -9.11
N GLY A 95 -4.17 16.35 -8.34
CA GLY A 95 -2.77 16.38 -8.77
C GLY A 95 -2.07 17.72 -8.59
N THR A 96 -2.79 18.79 -8.17
CA THR A 96 -2.18 20.09 -7.90
C THR A 96 -1.30 20.02 -6.65
N ILE A 97 -0.08 20.55 -6.75
CA ILE A 97 0.86 20.66 -5.64
C ILE A 97 0.46 21.84 -4.76
N LEU A 98 0.18 21.58 -3.49
CA LEU A 98 -0.24 22.58 -2.50
C LEU A 98 0.93 23.12 -1.69
N ALA A 99 1.92 22.28 -1.40
CA ALA A 99 3.15 22.65 -0.70
C ALA A 99 4.28 21.68 -1.04
N THR A 100 5.53 22.12 -0.83
CA THR A 100 6.72 21.31 -1.07
C THR A 100 7.73 21.48 0.06
N ARG A 101 8.48 20.41 0.36
CA ARG A 101 9.66 20.50 1.21
C ARG A 101 10.76 19.56 0.72
N PRO A 102 12.05 19.90 0.85
CA PRO A 102 13.13 18.96 0.59
C PRO A 102 13.13 17.85 1.64
N VAL A 103 13.55 16.65 1.24
CA VAL A 103 13.71 15.51 2.14
C VAL A 103 15.06 14.83 1.89
N SER A 104 15.68 14.37 2.96
CA SER A 104 16.87 13.50 2.89
C SER A 104 16.49 12.08 3.26
N ILE A 105 16.93 11.11 2.47
CA ILE A 105 16.68 9.69 2.73
C ILE A 105 18.00 9.05 3.16
N PRO A 106 18.05 8.43 4.34
CA PRO A 106 19.27 7.81 4.84
C PRO A 106 19.77 6.68 3.93
N PRO A 107 21.11 6.45 3.86
CA PRO A 107 21.70 5.43 2.99
C PRO A 107 21.25 3.98 3.26
N HIS A 108 20.73 3.70 4.46
CA HIS A 108 20.16 2.38 4.76
C HIS A 108 18.82 2.14 4.04
N ASN A 109 18.14 3.18 3.58
CA ASN A 109 16.95 3.07 2.74
C ASN A 109 17.27 3.21 1.26
N VAL A 110 18.11 4.20 0.87
CA VAL A 110 18.56 4.37 -0.52
C VAL A 110 20.01 4.84 -0.53
N ARG A 111 20.95 3.96 -0.92
CA ARG A 111 22.40 4.24 -0.87
C ARG A 111 22.86 5.34 -1.82
N ASN A 112 22.25 5.42 -2.99
CA ASN A 112 22.58 6.38 -4.04
C ASN A 112 21.52 7.48 -4.15
N PHE A 113 20.95 7.87 -3.00
CA PHE A 113 20.02 8.98 -2.91
C PHE A 113 20.67 10.26 -3.46
N GLY A 114 20.00 10.88 -4.42
CA GLY A 114 20.46 12.13 -5.02
C GLY A 114 19.73 13.32 -4.42
N ARG A 115 18.58 13.68 -5.02
CA ARG A 115 17.71 14.76 -4.52
C ARG A 115 16.33 14.19 -4.22
N GLY A 116 15.65 14.72 -3.21
CA GLY A 116 14.30 14.30 -2.85
C GLY A 116 13.44 15.41 -2.28
N TRP A 117 12.16 15.25 -2.50
CA TRP A 117 11.14 16.20 -2.04
C TRP A 117 9.90 15.46 -1.59
N GLN A 118 9.25 16.02 -0.60
CA GLN A 118 7.87 15.70 -0.28
C GLN A 118 6.97 16.81 -0.80
N VAL A 119 5.91 16.44 -1.45
CA VAL A 119 4.89 17.35 -1.97
C VAL A 119 3.54 17.00 -1.36
N LEU A 120 2.82 18.01 -0.87
CA LEU A 120 1.40 17.90 -0.54
C LEU A 120 0.62 18.09 -1.83
N VAL A 121 -0.29 17.18 -2.11
CA VAL A 121 -1.02 17.11 -3.38
C VAL A 121 -2.51 17.04 -3.12
N GLN A 122 -3.29 17.81 -3.87
CA GLN A 122 -4.74 17.69 -3.93
C GLN A 122 -5.13 16.34 -4.55
N SER A 123 -6.01 15.60 -3.89
CA SER A 123 -6.57 14.34 -4.37
C SER A 123 -8.04 14.22 -4.00
N SER A 124 -8.65 13.07 -4.26
CA SER A 124 -10.05 12.78 -3.94
C SER A 124 -10.20 11.43 -3.26
N ASP A 125 -11.09 11.36 -2.27
CA ASP A 125 -11.44 10.11 -1.59
C ASP A 125 -12.36 9.21 -2.44
N SER A 126 -12.81 8.08 -1.90
CA SER A 126 -13.70 7.14 -2.59
C SER A 126 -15.06 7.74 -2.99
N HIS A 127 -15.43 8.88 -2.45
CA HIS A 127 -16.71 9.58 -2.65
C HIS A 127 -16.57 10.93 -3.35
N ASP A 128 -15.48 11.13 -4.12
CA ASP A 128 -15.16 12.36 -4.85
C ASP A 128 -14.96 13.60 -3.95
N ARG A 129 -14.80 13.42 -2.63
CA ARG A 129 -14.52 14.53 -1.73
C ARG A 129 -13.04 14.86 -1.76
N PRO A 130 -12.68 16.14 -1.89
CA PRO A 130 -11.28 16.54 -1.96
C PRO A 130 -10.58 16.33 -0.62
N HIS A 131 -9.33 15.86 -0.69
CA HIS A 131 -8.42 15.76 0.44
C HIS A 131 -6.96 15.96 -0.02
N GLN A 132 -6.02 15.99 0.92
CA GLN A 132 -4.59 16.03 0.58
C GLN A 132 -3.95 14.66 0.78
N ILE A 133 -2.94 14.40 -0.06
CA ILE A 133 -2.03 13.26 0.10
C ILE A 133 -0.58 13.78 0.10
N VAL A 134 0.35 12.96 0.56
CA VAL A 134 1.78 13.23 0.43
C VAL A 134 2.38 12.30 -0.61
N SER A 135 3.21 12.84 -1.50
CA SER A 135 4.07 12.06 -2.38
C SER A 135 5.53 12.40 -2.16
N THR A 136 6.39 11.38 -2.11
CA THR A 136 7.84 11.56 -2.06
C THR A 136 8.40 11.37 -3.46
N ILE A 137 9.04 12.40 -3.98
CA ILE A 137 9.68 12.40 -5.30
C ILE A 137 11.18 12.24 -5.09
N ILE A 138 11.82 11.30 -5.80
CA ILE A 138 13.24 11.01 -5.69
C ILE A 138 13.87 11.08 -7.08
N GLU A 139 14.93 11.88 -7.19
CA GLU A 139 15.87 11.84 -8.30
C GLU A 139 17.16 11.19 -7.82
N PRO A 140 17.44 9.91 -8.18
CA PRO A 140 18.64 9.23 -7.71
C PRO A 140 19.91 9.85 -8.31
N ALA A 141 21.02 9.69 -7.59
CA ALA A 141 22.34 10.15 -8.07
C ALA A 141 22.83 9.35 -9.29
N THR A 142 22.36 8.11 -9.46
CA THR A 142 22.68 7.29 -10.63
C THR A 142 22.08 7.89 -11.89
N PRO A 143 22.88 8.18 -12.94
CA PRO A 143 22.35 8.65 -14.22
C PRO A 143 21.47 7.57 -14.88
N TRP A 144 20.45 8.01 -15.61
CA TRP A 144 19.69 7.13 -16.48
C TRP A 144 20.55 6.71 -17.69
N PRO A 145 20.79 5.40 -17.91
CA PRO A 145 21.65 4.94 -19.01
C PRO A 145 20.93 4.80 -20.36
N GLY A 146 19.62 5.00 -20.39
CA GLY A 146 18.79 4.89 -21.59
C GLY A 146 18.60 6.21 -22.32
N PRO A 147 17.74 6.24 -23.35
CA PRO A 147 17.41 7.49 -24.04
C PRO A 147 16.63 8.44 -23.12
N ASP A 148 16.92 9.73 -23.26
CA ASP A 148 16.17 10.78 -22.56
C ASP A 148 14.74 10.90 -23.10
N PRO A 149 13.77 11.33 -22.26
CA PRO A 149 13.92 11.69 -20.86
C PRO A 149 14.00 10.48 -19.91
N ARG A 150 14.62 10.67 -18.72
CA ARG A 150 14.63 9.69 -17.64
C ARG A 150 13.20 9.24 -17.31
N PRO A 151 12.88 7.94 -17.33
CA PRO A 151 11.54 7.47 -16.95
C PRO A 151 11.25 7.66 -15.47
N LEU A 152 9.95 7.80 -15.15
CA LEU A 152 9.44 7.87 -13.78
C LEU A 152 8.79 6.54 -13.41
N VAL A 153 9.16 5.97 -12.26
CA VAL A 153 8.50 4.80 -11.69
C VAL A 153 7.66 5.25 -10.49
N SER A 154 6.35 5.01 -10.56
CA SER A 154 5.47 5.07 -9.40
C SER A 154 5.57 3.74 -8.66
N PHE A 155 6.29 3.76 -7.54
CA PHE A 155 6.48 2.59 -6.70
C PHE A 155 5.46 2.59 -5.56
N ASN A 156 4.43 1.76 -5.68
CA ASN A 156 3.34 1.66 -4.73
C ASN A 156 3.67 0.59 -3.69
N VAL A 157 4.11 1.06 -2.54
CA VAL A 157 4.60 0.23 -1.44
C VAL A 157 3.46 -0.56 -0.81
N THR A 158 3.74 -1.76 -0.32
CA THR A 158 2.82 -2.51 0.55
C THR A 158 2.72 -1.80 1.92
N ILE A 159 1.83 -0.82 2.05
CA ILE A 159 1.67 -0.03 3.28
C ILE A 159 0.94 -0.84 4.35
N ASP A 160 -0.19 -1.46 4.01
CA ASP A 160 -1.02 -2.37 4.82
C ASP A 160 -1.22 -1.93 6.28
N SER A 161 -1.37 -0.62 6.48
CA SER A 161 -1.28 0.03 7.77
C SER A 161 -2.49 0.90 8.06
N LEU A 162 -2.75 1.13 9.34
CA LEU A 162 -3.82 2.00 9.83
C LEU A 162 -3.29 3.30 10.43
N GLY A 163 -1.97 3.42 10.65
CA GLY A 163 -1.32 4.59 11.25
C GLY A 163 -0.65 5.49 10.21
N LEU A 164 -0.75 6.82 10.40
CA LEU A 164 -0.09 7.80 9.52
C LEU A 164 1.44 7.70 9.57
N THR A 165 2.01 7.32 10.72
CA THR A 165 3.48 7.19 10.87
C THR A 165 4.06 5.96 10.16
N CYS A 166 3.21 5.14 9.53
CA CYS A 166 3.59 3.97 8.75
C CYS A 166 3.66 4.25 7.24
N MET A 167 3.24 5.45 6.82
CA MET A 167 3.25 5.85 5.42
C MET A 167 4.67 6.02 4.87
N PRO A 168 4.91 5.78 3.56
CA PRO A 168 6.22 5.93 2.93
C PRO A 168 6.90 7.25 3.22
N SER A 169 6.16 8.36 3.20
CA SER A 169 6.71 9.69 3.46
C SER A 169 7.24 9.87 4.89
N HIS A 170 6.66 9.15 5.87
CA HIS A 170 7.16 9.10 7.25
C HIS A 170 8.31 8.11 7.43
N VAL A 171 8.20 6.95 6.77
CA VAL A 171 9.14 5.84 6.98
C VAL A 171 10.49 6.13 6.33
N LEU A 172 10.50 6.58 5.07
CA LEU A 172 11.71 6.77 4.28
C LEU A 172 12.76 7.69 4.93
N PRO A 173 12.40 8.86 5.50
CA PRO A 173 13.38 9.75 6.13
C PRO A 173 13.84 9.30 7.52
N HIS A 174 13.03 8.51 8.25
CA HIS A 174 13.19 8.38 9.70
C HIS A 174 13.36 6.97 10.20
N LYS A 175 12.93 5.95 9.45
CA LYS A 175 12.89 4.56 9.92
C LYS A 175 13.54 3.62 8.91
N PHE A 176 14.16 2.57 9.40
CA PHE A 176 14.49 1.41 8.57
C PHE A 176 13.21 0.63 8.27
N ASN A 177 12.98 0.34 7.00
CA ASN A 177 11.87 -0.51 6.58
C ASN A 177 12.42 -1.68 5.76
N MET A 178 12.18 -2.91 6.21
CA MET A 178 12.69 -4.12 5.55
C MET A 178 12.00 -4.40 4.20
N GLU A 179 10.80 -3.90 4.00
CA GLU A 179 9.98 -4.17 2.79
C GLU A 179 10.35 -3.24 1.63
N LEU A 180 10.78 -2.02 1.92
CA LEU A 180 11.09 -0.98 0.94
C LEU A 180 12.46 -1.11 0.26
N PRO A 181 13.56 -1.37 1.00
CA PRO A 181 14.90 -1.16 0.48
C PRO A 181 15.26 -2.00 -0.75
N PRO A 182 14.93 -3.30 -0.87
CA PRO A 182 15.42 -4.09 -2.00
C PRO A 182 14.91 -3.58 -3.35
N PHE A 183 13.61 -3.37 -3.50
CA PHE A 183 13.01 -2.89 -4.75
C PHE A 183 13.40 -1.43 -5.04
N LEU A 184 13.25 -0.56 -4.04
CA LEU A 184 13.57 0.85 -4.18
C LEU A 184 15.03 1.07 -4.56
N GLN A 185 15.95 0.33 -3.93
CA GLN A 185 17.37 0.39 -4.24
C GLN A 185 17.67 -0.04 -5.67
N ILE A 186 17.06 -1.14 -6.14
CA ILE A 186 17.30 -1.61 -7.52
C ILE A 186 16.78 -0.60 -8.54
N LEU A 187 15.63 0.00 -8.31
CA LEU A 187 15.09 1.06 -9.18
C LEU A 187 15.99 2.30 -9.19
N ALA A 188 16.48 2.73 -8.03
CA ALA A 188 17.42 3.84 -7.92
C ALA A 188 18.78 3.53 -8.58
N ASP A 189 19.30 2.29 -8.43
CA ASP A 189 20.54 1.83 -9.08
C ASP A 189 20.41 1.79 -10.60
N ARG A 190 19.22 1.52 -11.13
CA ARG A 190 18.91 1.59 -12.57
C ARG A 190 18.74 3.03 -13.08
N GLY A 191 18.73 4.03 -12.21
CA GLY A 191 18.64 5.45 -12.57
C GLY A 191 17.23 5.95 -12.87
N TYR A 192 16.18 5.26 -12.44
CA TYR A 192 14.79 5.73 -12.57
C TYR A 192 14.50 6.91 -11.64
N GLY A 193 13.76 7.92 -12.12
CA GLY A 193 13.04 8.82 -11.23
C GLY A 193 11.96 8.05 -10.49
N LEU A 194 11.69 8.39 -9.22
CA LEU A 194 10.76 7.64 -8.40
C LEU A 194 9.71 8.57 -7.80
N VAL A 195 8.48 8.09 -7.71
CA VAL A 195 7.43 8.69 -6.89
C VAL A 195 6.81 7.61 -6.00
N LEU A 196 6.78 7.89 -4.69
CA LEU A 196 6.13 7.05 -3.69
C LEU A 196 5.03 7.87 -3.03
N THR A 197 3.80 7.46 -3.23
CA THR A 197 2.62 8.16 -2.72
C THR A 197 2.08 7.49 -1.48
N ASP A 198 1.72 8.27 -0.47
CA ASP A 198 0.95 7.83 0.70
C ASP A 198 -0.50 7.59 0.28
N PHE A 199 -0.73 6.58 -0.57
CA PHE A 199 -1.99 6.39 -1.27
C PHE A 199 -3.18 6.04 -0.36
N GLN A 200 -2.94 5.60 0.87
CA GLN A 200 -4.00 5.41 1.85
C GLN A 200 -4.57 6.74 2.40
N GLY A 201 -3.96 7.87 2.03
CA GLY A 201 -4.42 9.21 2.32
C GLY A 201 -4.42 9.58 3.82
N PRO A 202 -5.02 10.73 4.17
CA PRO A 202 -4.98 11.29 5.54
C PRO A 202 -5.77 10.46 6.56
N LYS A 203 -6.63 9.56 6.10
CA LYS A 203 -7.36 8.63 6.97
C LYS A 203 -6.65 7.29 7.12
N ALA A 204 -5.52 7.07 6.44
CA ALA A 204 -4.88 5.76 6.32
C ALA A 204 -5.91 4.67 5.94
N ALA A 205 -6.67 4.91 4.86
CA ALA A 205 -7.75 4.07 4.39
C ALA A 205 -7.21 2.86 3.61
N TYR A 206 -6.64 1.90 4.34
CA TYR A 206 -6.13 0.65 3.77
C TYR A 206 -7.26 -0.09 3.04
N ALA A 207 -6.94 -0.68 1.90
CA ALA A 207 -7.87 -1.40 1.04
C ALA A 207 -9.01 -0.57 0.40
N ALA A 208 -9.07 0.76 0.60
CA ALA A 208 -10.03 1.62 -0.08
C ALA A 208 -9.60 1.87 -1.54
N GLY A 209 -9.83 0.89 -2.40
CA GLY A 209 -9.23 0.79 -3.72
C GLY A 209 -9.37 2.04 -4.59
N ARG A 210 -10.58 2.64 -4.68
CA ARG A 210 -10.81 3.86 -5.47
C ARG A 210 -9.99 5.05 -4.96
N ALA A 211 -9.98 5.31 -3.65
CA ALA A 211 -9.19 6.38 -3.06
C ALA A 211 -7.69 6.13 -3.29
N ASN A 212 -7.25 4.88 -3.10
CA ASN A 212 -5.83 4.51 -3.28
C ASN A 212 -5.39 4.68 -4.73
N GLY A 213 -6.17 4.25 -5.72
CA GLY A 213 -5.86 4.42 -7.14
C GLY A 213 -5.83 5.89 -7.58
N ARG A 214 -6.79 6.71 -7.11
CA ARG A 214 -6.80 8.16 -7.35
C ARG A 214 -5.56 8.84 -6.79
N ALA A 215 -5.20 8.52 -5.55
CA ALA A 215 -4.01 9.07 -4.91
C ALA A 215 -2.72 8.73 -5.69
N VAL A 216 -2.58 7.51 -6.21
CA VAL A 216 -1.45 7.14 -7.08
C VAL A 216 -1.41 7.99 -8.35
N LEU A 217 -2.55 8.15 -9.03
CA LEU A 217 -2.64 8.96 -10.26
C LEU A 217 -2.30 10.43 -9.99
N ASP A 218 -2.78 10.99 -8.87
CA ASP A 218 -2.49 12.37 -8.48
C ASP A 218 -1.04 12.57 -8.05
N GLY A 219 -0.42 11.57 -7.41
CA GLY A 219 1.00 11.55 -7.13
C GLY A 219 1.85 11.56 -8.42
N ILE A 220 1.42 10.82 -9.45
CA ILE A 220 2.05 10.83 -10.79
C ILE A 220 1.90 12.20 -11.46
N ARG A 221 0.70 12.81 -11.43
CA ARG A 221 0.44 14.17 -11.93
C ARG A 221 1.39 15.17 -11.28
N ALA A 222 1.43 15.15 -9.95
CA ALA A 222 2.28 16.03 -9.16
C ALA A 222 3.77 15.83 -9.47
N ALA A 223 4.26 14.59 -9.53
CA ALA A 223 5.66 14.30 -9.83
C ALA A 223 6.07 14.81 -11.22
N ARG A 224 5.19 14.71 -12.22
CA ARG A 224 5.43 15.21 -13.57
C ARG A 224 5.38 16.74 -13.68
N ALA A 225 4.59 17.39 -12.83
CA ALA A 225 4.48 18.86 -12.80
C ALA A 225 5.52 19.51 -11.89
N PHE A 226 6.19 18.74 -11.03
CA PHE A 226 7.07 19.27 -10.00
C PHE A 226 8.37 19.85 -10.59
N THR A 227 8.61 21.13 -10.27
CA THR A 227 9.86 21.82 -10.57
C THR A 227 10.57 22.16 -9.27
N PRO A 228 11.74 21.57 -8.99
CA PRO A 228 12.56 21.98 -7.84
C PRO A 228 12.99 23.45 -7.93
N ALA A 229 13.13 24.08 -6.77
CA ALA A 229 13.65 25.44 -6.74
C ALA A 229 15.06 25.52 -7.37
N GLY A 230 15.22 26.38 -8.36
CA GLY A 230 16.48 26.57 -9.10
C GLY A 230 16.65 25.70 -10.35
N ASP A 231 15.76 24.73 -10.58
CA ASP A 231 15.77 23.95 -11.81
C ASP A 231 15.05 24.71 -12.96
N PRO A 232 15.43 24.49 -14.22
CA PRO A 232 14.87 25.24 -15.38
C PRO A 232 13.44 24.83 -15.74
N GLY A 233 12.94 23.71 -15.20
CA GLY A 233 11.61 23.18 -15.49
C GLY A 233 11.31 21.89 -14.73
N PRO A 234 10.13 21.29 -14.96
CA PRO A 234 9.71 20.08 -14.27
C PRO A 234 10.64 18.90 -14.55
N LEU A 235 11.02 18.17 -13.50
CA LEU A 235 11.96 17.04 -13.59
C LEU A 235 11.48 15.91 -14.53
N PHE A 236 10.18 15.62 -14.53
CA PHE A 236 9.62 14.43 -15.17
C PHE A 236 8.48 14.74 -16.15
N SER A 237 8.36 15.97 -16.66
CA SER A 237 7.25 16.36 -17.56
C SER A 237 7.20 15.55 -18.86
N GLY A 238 8.35 15.22 -19.43
CA GLY A 238 8.49 14.39 -20.63
C GLY A 238 8.60 12.88 -20.39
N SER A 239 8.63 12.45 -19.13
CA SER A 239 8.90 11.07 -18.74
C SER A 239 7.76 10.13 -19.12
N ARG A 240 8.12 8.95 -19.63
CA ARG A 240 7.24 7.77 -19.58
C ARG A 240 7.09 7.36 -18.12
N VAL A 241 5.90 6.94 -17.74
CA VAL A 241 5.59 6.50 -16.38
C VAL A 241 5.27 5.01 -16.40
N VAL A 242 5.90 4.24 -15.51
CA VAL A 242 5.51 2.86 -15.21
C VAL A 242 5.14 2.82 -13.73
N GLN A 243 4.07 2.10 -13.39
CA GLN A 243 3.73 1.86 -11.99
C GLN A 243 3.91 0.40 -11.62
N VAL A 244 4.28 0.15 -10.37
CA VAL A 244 4.49 -1.20 -9.84
C VAL A 244 4.10 -1.26 -8.37
N GLY A 245 3.42 -2.34 -7.97
CA GLY A 245 3.07 -2.60 -6.58
C GLY A 245 2.74 -4.06 -6.34
N TYR A 246 2.90 -4.47 -5.09
CA TYR A 246 2.62 -5.82 -4.61
C TYR A 246 1.61 -5.79 -3.47
N SER A 247 0.73 -6.81 -3.37
CA SER A 247 -0.24 -6.98 -2.28
C SER A 247 -1.08 -5.70 -2.09
N GLY A 248 -1.04 -5.03 -0.94
CA GLY A 248 -1.70 -3.74 -0.74
C GLY A 248 -1.23 -2.65 -1.71
N GLY A 249 0.04 -2.66 -2.11
CA GLY A 249 0.53 -1.81 -3.20
C GLY A 249 0.01 -2.24 -4.57
N GLY A 250 -0.24 -3.54 -4.76
CA GLY A 250 -0.92 -4.10 -5.92
C GLY A 250 -2.36 -3.61 -6.04
N ILE A 251 -3.09 -3.48 -4.90
CA ILE A 251 -4.42 -2.85 -4.87
C ILE A 251 -4.37 -1.46 -5.47
N ALA A 252 -3.47 -0.61 -4.94
CA ALA A 252 -3.35 0.78 -5.41
C ALA A 252 -2.95 0.87 -6.89
N THR A 253 -2.01 0.01 -7.34
CA THR A 253 -1.55 -0.06 -8.73
C THR A 253 -2.65 -0.52 -9.67
N GLY A 254 -3.37 -1.58 -9.32
CA GLY A 254 -4.48 -2.09 -10.12
C GLY A 254 -5.62 -1.09 -10.25
N TRP A 255 -6.02 -0.46 -9.14
CA TRP A 255 -7.05 0.59 -9.15
C TRP A 255 -6.60 1.83 -9.93
N ALA A 256 -5.34 2.24 -9.82
CA ALA A 256 -4.82 3.35 -10.63
C ALA A 256 -4.87 3.01 -12.13
N ALA A 257 -4.50 1.79 -12.53
CA ALA A 257 -4.61 1.36 -13.91
C ALA A 257 -6.06 1.36 -14.40
N GLN A 258 -7.00 0.83 -13.60
CA GLN A 258 -8.41 0.73 -13.94
C GLN A 258 -9.10 2.10 -14.01
N LEU A 259 -8.81 3.01 -13.06
CA LEU A 259 -9.41 4.33 -13.00
C LEU A 259 -8.82 5.34 -14.00
N GLN A 260 -7.61 5.09 -14.52
CA GLN A 260 -6.85 6.04 -15.32
C GLN A 260 -7.66 6.61 -16.50
N PRO A 261 -8.39 5.86 -17.33
CA PRO A 261 -9.08 6.41 -18.50
C PRO A 261 -10.22 7.38 -18.15
N VAL A 262 -10.78 7.28 -16.95
CA VAL A 262 -11.89 8.13 -16.50
C VAL A 262 -11.39 9.25 -15.60
N TYR A 263 -10.53 8.93 -14.64
CA TYR A 263 -10.06 9.89 -13.63
C TYR A 263 -8.85 10.73 -14.09
N ALA A 264 -7.96 10.14 -14.88
CA ALA A 264 -6.72 10.77 -15.35
C ALA A 264 -6.49 10.52 -16.86
N PRO A 265 -7.45 10.88 -17.74
CA PRO A 265 -7.36 10.57 -19.17
C PRO A 265 -6.13 11.18 -19.86
N GLU A 266 -5.60 12.28 -19.35
CA GLU A 266 -4.38 12.92 -19.85
C GLU A 266 -3.10 12.09 -19.62
N LEU A 267 -3.16 11.07 -18.76
CA LEU A 267 -2.06 10.11 -18.56
C LEU A 267 -2.09 8.97 -19.60
N THR A 268 -3.08 8.92 -20.49
CA THR A 268 -3.11 7.96 -21.61
C THR A 268 -1.88 8.13 -22.50
N GLY A 269 -1.14 7.03 -22.72
CA GLY A 269 0.13 7.06 -23.44
C GLY A 269 1.33 7.61 -22.65
N VAL A 270 1.10 8.17 -21.48
CA VAL A 270 2.12 8.57 -20.51
C VAL A 270 2.38 7.47 -19.50
N LEU A 271 1.31 6.92 -18.90
CA LEU A 271 1.35 5.70 -18.11
C LEU A 271 1.45 4.51 -19.09
N VAL A 272 2.69 4.09 -19.34
CA VAL A 272 3.02 3.12 -20.38
C VAL A 272 3.02 1.67 -19.88
N GLY A 273 2.69 1.45 -18.64
CA GLY A 273 2.54 0.11 -18.06
C GLY A 273 2.26 0.08 -16.58
N SER A 274 1.57 -0.97 -16.15
CA SER A 274 1.21 -1.23 -14.75
C SER A 274 1.57 -2.67 -14.38
N SER A 275 2.49 -2.87 -13.42
CA SER A 275 2.90 -4.18 -12.92
C SER A 275 2.24 -4.44 -11.56
N VAL A 276 1.26 -5.34 -11.54
CA VAL A 276 0.32 -5.59 -10.44
C VAL A 276 0.59 -6.98 -9.87
N GLY A 277 1.17 -7.05 -8.67
CA GLY A 277 1.58 -8.32 -8.09
C GLY A 277 0.76 -8.73 -6.87
N GLY A 278 0.45 -10.03 -6.72
CA GLY A 278 -0.19 -10.63 -5.55
C GLY A 278 -1.43 -9.87 -5.06
N VAL A 279 -2.23 -9.35 -5.98
CA VAL A 279 -3.26 -8.36 -5.69
C VAL A 279 -4.53 -9.00 -5.11
N PRO A 280 -5.01 -8.54 -3.93
CA PRO A 280 -6.34 -8.83 -3.43
C PRO A 280 -7.40 -8.12 -4.28
N ALA A 281 -7.82 -8.73 -5.39
CA ALA A 281 -8.74 -8.12 -6.35
C ALA A 281 -10.19 -8.06 -5.83
N ASP A 282 -10.58 -9.00 -4.99
CA ASP A 282 -11.92 -9.09 -4.40
C ASP A 282 -11.81 -9.55 -2.95
N TYR A 283 -12.21 -8.70 -2.02
CA TYR A 283 -12.05 -8.99 -0.60
C TYR A 283 -13.02 -10.07 -0.10
N ALA A 284 -14.12 -10.28 -0.78
CA ALA A 284 -15.07 -11.38 -0.44
C ALA A 284 -14.43 -12.77 -0.64
N ASP A 285 -13.55 -12.91 -1.64
CA ASP A 285 -12.85 -14.18 -1.88
C ASP A 285 -11.85 -14.52 -0.77
N LEU A 286 -11.39 -13.52 0.00
CA LEU A 286 -10.38 -13.71 1.03
C LEU A 286 -10.95 -14.16 2.38
N PHE A 287 -12.28 -14.23 2.53
CA PHE A 287 -12.88 -14.75 3.74
C PHE A 287 -12.39 -16.18 4.07
N ASP A 288 -12.21 -17.02 3.06
CA ASP A 288 -11.86 -18.43 3.29
C ASP A 288 -10.36 -18.64 3.54
N THR A 289 -9.50 -17.73 3.06
CA THR A 289 -8.05 -17.86 3.18
C THR A 289 -7.45 -16.98 4.26
N MET A 290 -8.04 -15.84 4.57
CA MET A 290 -7.48 -14.88 5.50
C MET A 290 -8.27 -14.74 6.80
N ASP A 291 -9.63 -14.79 6.77
CA ASP A 291 -10.44 -14.60 7.97
C ASP A 291 -10.31 -15.79 8.95
N GLY A 292 -9.97 -15.50 10.21
CA GLY A 292 -9.75 -16.53 11.22
C GLY A 292 -8.48 -17.38 11.01
N THR A 293 -7.56 -16.97 10.14
CA THR A 293 -6.28 -17.64 9.86
C THR A 293 -5.10 -16.81 10.36
N LEU A 294 -3.86 -17.24 10.08
CA LEU A 294 -2.66 -16.45 10.37
C LEU A 294 -2.61 -15.10 9.61
N ALA A 295 -3.36 -14.97 8.52
CA ALA A 295 -3.49 -13.73 7.76
C ALA A 295 -4.60 -12.80 8.30
N SER A 296 -5.36 -13.23 9.31
CA SER A 296 -6.53 -12.51 9.82
C SER A 296 -6.22 -11.10 10.36
N GLY A 297 -4.98 -10.87 10.82
CA GLY A 297 -4.58 -9.55 11.28
C GLY A 297 -4.53 -8.52 10.15
N LEU A 298 -4.00 -8.90 8.99
CA LEU A 298 -3.99 -8.06 7.79
C LEU A 298 -5.42 -7.89 7.24
N TYR A 299 -6.22 -8.95 7.24
CA TYR A 299 -7.60 -8.89 6.76
C TYR A 299 -8.47 -7.96 7.62
N ARG A 300 -8.35 -8.06 8.95
CA ARG A 300 -9.00 -7.12 9.88
C ARG A 300 -8.57 -5.67 9.64
N ALA A 301 -7.27 -5.45 9.44
CA ALA A 301 -6.76 -4.11 9.13
C ALA A 301 -7.34 -3.57 7.81
N ALA A 302 -7.49 -4.42 6.78
CA ALA A 302 -8.11 -4.03 5.53
C ALA A 302 -9.57 -3.61 5.72
N VAL A 303 -10.37 -4.39 6.48
CA VAL A 303 -11.77 -4.05 6.78
C VAL A 303 -11.88 -2.78 7.60
N LEU A 304 -11.01 -2.57 8.60
CA LEU A 304 -10.98 -1.33 9.39
C LEU A 304 -10.54 -0.13 8.56
N GLY A 305 -9.61 -0.33 7.61
CA GLY A 305 -9.22 0.70 6.64
C GLY A 305 -10.36 1.09 5.70
N LEU A 306 -11.10 0.10 5.19
CA LEU A 306 -12.33 0.33 4.40
C LEU A 306 -13.37 1.11 5.19
N ALA A 307 -13.57 0.81 6.47
CA ALA A 307 -14.56 1.50 7.32
C ALA A 307 -14.28 3.02 7.44
N ARG A 308 -13.05 3.47 7.23
CA ARG A 308 -12.70 4.90 7.22
C ARG A 308 -13.24 5.67 6.01
N GLU A 309 -13.42 4.97 4.89
CA GLU A 309 -14.11 5.50 3.71
C GLU A 309 -15.61 5.16 3.73
N TYR A 310 -15.98 4.05 4.35
CA TYR A 310 -17.34 3.53 4.41
C TYR A 310 -17.82 3.41 5.88
N PRO A 311 -18.10 4.54 6.56
CA PRO A 311 -18.38 4.57 8.00
C PRO A 311 -19.64 3.82 8.42
N GLN A 312 -20.50 3.44 7.47
CA GLN A 312 -21.65 2.55 7.72
C GLN A 312 -21.24 1.13 8.20
N LEU A 313 -19.96 0.77 8.15
CA LEU A 313 -19.45 -0.47 8.72
C LEU A 313 -19.27 -0.40 10.25
N TYR A 314 -19.06 0.78 10.83
CA TYR A 314 -18.81 0.91 12.27
C TYR A 314 -19.99 0.49 13.16
N PRO A 315 -21.27 0.76 12.82
CA PRO A 315 -22.41 0.26 13.60
C PRO A 315 -22.50 -1.27 13.70
N LEU A 316 -21.80 -2.02 12.85
CA LEU A 316 -21.79 -3.48 12.88
C LEU A 316 -20.84 -4.04 13.96
N LEU A 317 -19.95 -3.22 14.53
CA LEU A 317 -18.99 -3.63 15.56
C LEU A 317 -19.71 -3.93 16.87
N ASN A 318 -19.39 -5.08 17.47
CA ASN A 318 -19.73 -5.37 18.87
C ASN A 318 -18.72 -4.71 19.84
N ASP A 319 -18.83 -4.94 21.12
CA ASP A 319 -17.94 -4.37 22.14
C ASP A 319 -16.47 -4.76 21.95
N THR A 320 -16.21 -6.00 21.54
CA THR A 320 -14.84 -6.45 21.21
C THR A 320 -14.32 -5.76 19.96
N GLY A 321 -15.16 -5.60 18.95
CA GLY A 321 -14.84 -4.89 17.71
C GLY A 321 -14.52 -3.42 17.94
N ASP A 322 -15.27 -2.71 18.81
CA ASP A 322 -14.97 -1.34 19.21
C ASP A 322 -13.56 -1.21 19.80
N VAL A 323 -13.24 -2.07 20.78
CA VAL A 323 -11.92 -2.05 21.42
C VAL A 323 -10.81 -2.35 20.42
N VAL A 324 -10.96 -3.39 19.61
CA VAL A 324 -9.95 -3.79 18.61
C VAL A 324 -9.74 -2.68 17.57
N ALA A 325 -10.81 -2.12 17.02
CA ALA A 325 -10.73 -1.05 16.04
C ALA A 325 -10.03 0.20 16.59
N HIS A 326 -10.34 0.57 17.83
CA HIS A 326 -9.69 1.68 18.52
C HIS A 326 -8.21 1.42 18.80
N GLN A 327 -7.84 0.22 19.26
CA GLN A 327 -6.45 -0.15 19.55
C GLN A 327 -5.57 -0.24 18.28
N LEU A 328 -6.14 -0.69 17.18
CA LEU A 328 -5.40 -0.86 15.92
C LEU A 328 -5.35 0.42 15.08
N ARG A 329 -5.98 1.52 15.48
CA ARG A 329 -6.10 2.72 14.64
C ARG A 329 -4.77 3.30 14.16
N ASP A 330 -3.67 3.03 14.88
CA ASP A 330 -2.31 3.49 14.55
C ASP A 330 -1.36 2.35 14.17
N ALA A 331 -1.89 1.14 13.96
CA ALA A 331 -1.08 -0.06 13.71
C ALA A 331 -0.40 -0.02 12.34
N CYS A 332 0.89 -0.34 12.30
CA CYS A 332 1.63 -0.58 11.06
C CYS A 332 1.47 -2.04 10.60
N ALA A 333 1.86 -2.33 9.36
CA ALA A 333 1.78 -3.66 8.74
C ALA A 333 2.37 -4.77 9.61
N SER A 334 3.54 -4.54 10.23
CA SER A 334 4.17 -5.50 11.15
C SER A 334 3.29 -5.84 12.36
N THR A 335 2.61 -4.85 12.95
CA THR A 335 1.66 -5.06 14.05
C THR A 335 0.45 -5.85 13.57
N ASN A 336 -0.08 -5.51 12.38
CA ASN A 336 -1.21 -6.20 11.78
C ASN A 336 -0.86 -7.66 11.46
N THR A 337 0.33 -7.92 10.93
CA THR A 337 0.82 -9.28 10.66
C THR A 337 0.95 -10.10 11.95
N VAL A 338 1.57 -9.54 13.00
CA VAL A 338 1.68 -10.20 14.30
C VAL A 338 0.29 -10.45 14.92
N GLY A 339 -0.68 -9.55 14.67
CA GLY A 339 -2.08 -9.73 15.07
C GLY A 339 -2.73 -11.00 14.52
N GLY A 340 -2.20 -11.58 13.44
CA GLY A 340 -2.61 -12.88 12.92
C GLY A 340 -2.25 -14.06 13.83
N LEU A 341 -1.34 -13.89 14.79
CA LEU A 341 -1.06 -14.93 15.80
C LEU A 341 -2.23 -15.14 16.77
N ALA A 342 -3.20 -14.21 16.82
CA ALA A 342 -4.50 -14.38 17.43
C ALA A 342 -5.58 -14.50 16.33
N PRO A 343 -5.73 -15.67 15.69
CA PRO A 343 -6.50 -15.84 14.46
C PRO A 343 -8.00 -15.96 14.73
N PHE A 344 -8.62 -14.91 15.23
CA PHE A 344 -10.07 -14.89 15.38
C PHE A 344 -10.74 -14.21 14.16
N PRO A 345 -11.94 -14.70 13.73
CA PRO A 345 -12.63 -14.20 12.55
C PRO A 345 -13.30 -12.85 12.81
N LEU A 346 -13.68 -12.16 11.72
CA LEU A 346 -14.42 -10.90 11.78
C LEU A 346 -15.75 -11.04 12.53
N SER A 347 -16.40 -12.20 12.43
CA SER A 347 -17.65 -12.50 13.18
C SER A 347 -17.48 -12.46 14.71
N ALA A 348 -16.26 -12.54 15.23
CA ALA A 348 -15.99 -12.29 16.65
C ALA A 348 -15.98 -10.81 17.03
N LEU A 349 -15.94 -9.90 16.04
CA LEU A 349 -15.86 -8.46 16.21
C LEU A 349 -17.16 -7.73 15.85
N THR A 350 -18.16 -8.45 15.34
CA THR A 350 -19.41 -7.87 14.83
C THR A 350 -20.63 -8.53 15.46
N ASP A 351 -21.74 -7.80 15.51
CA ASP A 351 -23.05 -8.31 15.96
C ASP A 351 -23.81 -9.05 14.84
N VAL A 352 -23.25 -9.02 13.63
CA VAL A 352 -23.81 -9.67 12.43
C VAL A 352 -22.80 -10.65 11.83
N ASP A 353 -23.25 -11.54 10.96
CA ASP A 353 -22.33 -12.33 10.12
C ASP A 353 -21.83 -11.48 8.95
N PRO A 354 -20.53 -11.10 8.90
CA PRO A 354 -19.99 -10.24 7.85
C PRO A 354 -20.11 -10.83 6.44
N ARG A 355 -20.23 -12.15 6.31
CA ARG A 355 -20.35 -12.83 5.01
C ARG A 355 -21.72 -12.63 4.36
N THR A 356 -22.75 -12.37 5.17
CA THR A 356 -24.14 -12.28 4.72
C THR A 356 -24.76 -10.91 4.95
N ASP A 357 -24.08 -10.03 5.69
CA ASP A 357 -24.59 -8.67 5.94
C ASP A 357 -24.58 -7.84 4.64
N PRO A 358 -25.71 -7.23 4.25
CA PRO A 358 -25.83 -6.51 2.99
C PRO A 358 -24.93 -5.26 2.92
N THR A 359 -24.63 -4.62 4.07
CA THR A 359 -23.71 -3.46 4.11
C THR A 359 -22.28 -3.88 3.80
N VAL A 360 -21.85 -5.01 4.36
CA VAL A 360 -20.50 -5.58 4.09
C VAL A 360 -20.40 -5.98 2.62
N ILE A 361 -21.37 -6.71 2.10
CA ILE A 361 -21.41 -7.15 0.69
C ILE A 361 -21.34 -5.94 -0.25
N GLU A 362 -22.12 -4.90 0.00
CA GLU A 362 -22.11 -3.67 -0.81
C GLU A 362 -20.76 -2.96 -0.79
N VAL A 363 -20.14 -2.82 0.38
CA VAL A 363 -18.83 -2.16 0.50
C VAL A 363 -17.74 -2.97 -0.20
N MET A 364 -17.75 -4.30 -0.07
CA MET A 364 -16.81 -5.16 -0.77
C MET A 364 -16.98 -5.08 -2.28
N ALA A 365 -18.22 -5.11 -2.78
CA ALA A 365 -18.53 -4.98 -4.20
C ALA A 365 -18.04 -3.64 -4.80
N ARG A 366 -18.17 -2.53 -4.05
CA ARG A 366 -17.65 -1.20 -4.46
C ARG A 366 -16.12 -1.16 -4.54
N ASN A 367 -15.43 -2.04 -3.83
CA ASN A 367 -13.97 -2.12 -3.78
C ASN A 367 -13.43 -3.36 -4.49
N ARG A 368 -14.22 -4.00 -5.35
CA ARG A 368 -13.80 -5.10 -6.20
C ARG A 368 -13.11 -4.59 -7.45
N LEU A 369 -11.86 -5.01 -7.66
CA LEU A 369 -11.08 -4.72 -8.85
C LEU A 369 -11.44 -5.73 -9.97
N GLY A 370 -11.34 -5.33 -11.24
CA GLY A 370 -11.63 -6.15 -12.40
C GLY A 370 -12.80 -5.59 -13.21
N ARG A 371 -13.87 -6.36 -13.39
CA ARG A 371 -15.04 -5.90 -14.15
C ARG A 371 -15.68 -4.68 -13.49
N ALA A 372 -15.76 -3.58 -14.23
CA ALA A 372 -16.52 -2.41 -13.82
C ALA A 372 -18.01 -2.75 -13.67
N ASP A 373 -18.57 -2.56 -12.47
CA ASP A 373 -19.98 -2.82 -12.18
C ASP A 373 -20.72 -1.51 -11.89
N PRO A 374 -21.56 -1.03 -12.83
CA PRO A 374 -22.34 0.19 -12.65
C PRO A 374 -23.33 0.12 -11.48
N ALA A 375 -23.79 -1.08 -11.11
CA ALA A 375 -24.69 -1.24 -9.95
C ALA A 375 -24.01 -0.84 -8.64
N HIS A 376 -22.68 -0.92 -8.57
CA HIS A 376 -21.86 -0.53 -7.44
C HIS A 376 -21.04 0.75 -7.68
N GLY A 377 -21.47 1.57 -8.67
CA GLY A 377 -20.93 2.92 -8.91
C GLY A 377 -19.65 2.98 -9.75
N ALA A 378 -19.29 1.90 -10.47
CA ALA A 378 -18.21 1.94 -11.44
C ALA A 378 -18.67 2.51 -12.79
N ASP A 379 -17.81 3.30 -13.44
CA ASP A 379 -18.02 3.69 -14.85
C ASP A 379 -17.61 2.52 -15.76
N PRO A 380 -18.41 2.12 -16.75
CA PRO A 380 -18.04 1.04 -17.68
C PRO A 380 -16.72 1.28 -18.44
N ARG A 381 -16.24 2.51 -18.50
CA ARG A 381 -14.96 2.89 -19.11
C ARG A 381 -13.76 2.70 -18.20
N GLU A 382 -13.95 2.32 -16.95
CA GLU A 382 -12.87 2.00 -15.99
C GLU A 382 -12.22 0.67 -16.39
N VAL A 383 -11.40 0.70 -17.43
CA VAL A 383 -10.65 -0.44 -17.97
C VAL A 383 -9.24 0.04 -18.29
N PRO A 384 -8.18 -0.67 -17.85
CA PRO A 384 -6.82 -0.24 -18.13
C PRO A 384 -6.57 0.02 -19.62
N THR A 385 -6.00 1.17 -19.99
CA THR A 385 -5.70 1.54 -21.39
C THR A 385 -4.24 1.30 -21.77
N GLY A 386 -3.34 1.18 -20.79
CA GLY A 386 -1.95 0.78 -21.00
C GLY A 386 -1.75 -0.71 -20.69
N PRO A 387 -0.63 -1.31 -21.16
CA PRO A 387 -0.26 -2.68 -20.84
C PRO A 387 -0.24 -2.96 -19.34
N VAL A 388 -0.80 -4.12 -18.94
CA VAL A 388 -0.80 -4.58 -17.55
C VAL A 388 -0.09 -5.92 -17.44
N GLN A 389 0.83 -6.04 -16.49
CA GLN A 389 1.32 -7.32 -16.02
C GLN A 389 0.61 -7.65 -14.70
N VAL A 390 -0.04 -8.80 -14.64
CA VAL A 390 -0.50 -9.41 -13.38
C VAL A 390 0.43 -10.55 -13.05
N TRP A 391 1.13 -10.47 -11.92
CA TRP A 391 2.02 -11.54 -11.47
C TRP A 391 1.62 -12.05 -10.09
N HIS A 392 1.72 -13.38 -9.92
CA HIS A 392 1.14 -14.03 -8.76
C HIS A 392 1.92 -15.30 -8.39
N ALA A 393 2.01 -15.61 -7.09
CA ALA A 393 2.58 -16.87 -6.65
C ALA A 393 1.62 -18.02 -7.01
N ASP A 394 2.11 -18.92 -7.87
CA ASP A 394 1.32 -19.95 -8.53
C ASP A 394 1.87 -21.33 -8.20
N ALA A 395 1.01 -22.23 -7.76
CA ALA A 395 1.40 -23.58 -7.35
C ALA A 395 1.96 -24.43 -8.49
N THR A 396 1.72 -24.05 -9.74
CA THR A 396 2.27 -24.75 -10.90
C THR A 396 3.74 -24.47 -11.15
N VAL A 397 4.30 -23.39 -10.53
CA VAL A 397 5.71 -23.00 -10.71
C VAL A 397 6.60 -23.73 -9.71
N PRO A 398 7.62 -24.50 -10.18
CA PRO A 398 8.52 -25.22 -9.29
C PRO A 398 9.37 -24.29 -8.41
N MET A 399 9.61 -24.69 -7.16
CA MET A 399 10.41 -23.96 -6.17
C MET A 399 11.93 -24.01 -6.41
N GLY A 400 12.40 -24.64 -7.49
CA GLY A 400 13.83 -24.78 -7.78
C GLY A 400 14.11 -25.05 -9.26
N PRO A 401 15.38 -24.86 -9.70
CA PRO A 401 15.75 -24.85 -11.11
C PRO A 401 15.95 -26.25 -11.74
N GLY A 402 15.73 -27.35 -11.00
CA GLY A 402 16.07 -28.70 -11.47
C GLY A 402 14.86 -29.54 -11.86
N PRO A 403 15.06 -30.55 -12.75
CA PRO A 403 14.04 -31.57 -13.00
C PRO A 403 13.68 -32.29 -11.69
N GLY A 404 12.39 -32.34 -11.35
CA GLY A 404 11.91 -32.95 -10.11
C GLY A 404 11.87 -32.01 -8.90
N SER A 405 12.07 -30.68 -9.08
CA SER A 405 11.75 -29.69 -8.06
C SER A 405 10.28 -29.81 -7.65
N SER A 406 9.99 -29.73 -6.34
CA SER A 406 8.62 -29.75 -5.85
C SER A 406 7.87 -28.50 -6.33
N GLN A 407 6.58 -28.65 -6.63
CA GLN A 407 5.70 -27.50 -6.85
C GLN A 407 5.66 -26.63 -5.58
N GLY A 408 5.48 -25.32 -5.78
CA GLY A 408 5.28 -24.37 -4.69
C GLY A 408 3.91 -24.55 -4.02
N PRO A 409 3.69 -23.87 -2.88
CA PRO A 409 2.38 -23.89 -2.21
C PRO A 409 1.34 -23.03 -2.94
N GLY A 410 1.76 -22.15 -3.86
CA GLY A 410 0.94 -21.06 -4.39
C GLY A 410 0.69 -19.99 -3.33
N ASP A 411 -0.03 -18.93 -3.70
CA ASP A 411 -0.37 -17.86 -2.76
C ASP A 411 -1.42 -18.35 -1.75
N THR A 412 -1.03 -18.39 -0.48
CA THR A 412 -1.88 -18.90 0.60
C THR A 412 -2.78 -17.82 1.22
N PHE A 413 -2.57 -16.54 0.89
CA PHE A 413 -3.41 -15.42 1.34
C PHE A 413 -4.42 -15.05 0.27
N VAL A 414 -3.92 -14.83 -0.94
CA VAL A 414 -4.71 -14.44 -2.10
C VAL A 414 -4.71 -15.61 -3.09
N PRO A 415 -5.80 -16.37 -3.22
CA PRO A 415 -5.82 -17.56 -4.08
C PRO A 415 -5.49 -17.22 -5.54
N GLU A 416 -4.66 -18.03 -6.19
CA GLU A 416 -4.18 -17.80 -7.57
C GLU A 416 -5.31 -17.64 -8.59
N TRP A 417 -6.44 -18.35 -8.40
CA TRP A 417 -7.60 -18.25 -9.29
C TRP A 417 -8.22 -16.84 -9.30
N THR A 418 -8.02 -16.04 -8.24
CA THR A 418 -8.51 -14.65 -8.20
C THR A 418 -7.71 -13.76 -9.15
N ALA A 419 -6.41 -14.02 -9.31
CA ALA A 419 -5.57 -13.33 -10.29
C ALA A 419 -5.94 -13.73 -11.73
N HIS A 420 -6.20 -15.01 -11.98
CA HIS A 420 -6.70 -15.48 -13.28
C HIS A 420 -8.04 -14.83 -13.64
N ARG A 421 -8.97 -14.78 -12.69
CA ARG A 421 -10.27 -14.11 -12.90
C ARG A 421 -10.08 -12.62 -13.22
N LEU A 422 -9.19 -11.91 -12.51
CA LEU A 422 -8.88 -10.51 -12.80
C LEU A 422 -8.36 -10.33 -14.24
N VAL A 423 -7.43 -11.18 -14.67
CA VAL A 423 -6.89 -11.17 -16.04
C VAL A 423 -8.00 -11.40 -17.06
N ASP A 424 -8.83 -12.42 -16.87
CA ASP A 424 -9.93 -12.76 -17.76
C ASP A 424 -10.94 -11.61 -17.89
N GLU A 425 -11.30 -10.98 -16.78
CA GLU A 425 -12.23 -9.85 -16.75
C GLU A 425 -11.66 -8.61 -17.48
N TRP A 426 -10.39 -8.26 -17.26
CA TRP A 426 -9.75 -7.16 -17.95
C TRP A 426 -9.56 -7.45 -19.45
N CYS A 427 -9.16 -8.67 -19.81
CA CYS A 427 -9.08 -9.09 -21.21
C CYS A 427 -10.45 -9.01 -21.90
N ALA A 428 -11.51 -9.51 -21.25
CA ALA A 428 -12.86 -9.44 -21.80
C ALA A 428 -13.37 -7.99 -21.96
N ALA A 429 -12.86 -7.06 -21.12
CA ALA A 429 -13.16 -5.64 -21.23
C ALA A 429 -12.29 -4.91 -22.27
N GLY A 430 -11.31 -5.57 -22.89
CA GLY A 430 -10.46 -5.02 -23.94
C GLY A 430 -9.12 -4.44 -23.45
N ALA A 431 -8.71 -4.70 -22.23
CA ALA A 431 -7.38 -4.34 -21.74
C ALA A 431 -6.30 -5.27 -22.32
N ASP A 432 -5.08 -4.77 -22.46
CA ASP A 432 -3.90 -5.55 -22.82
C ASP A 432 -3.21 -6.08 -21.56
N VAL A 433 -3.40 -7.37 -21.25
CA VAL A 433 -2.90 -7.98 -20.00
C VAL A 433 -1.97 -9.16 -20.29
N GLU A 434 -0.95 -9.33 -19.42
CA GLU A 434 -0.09 -10.50 -19.35
C GLU A 434 -0.15 -11.09 -17.95
N TYR A 435 -0.33 -12.41 -17.84
CA TYR A 435 -0.19 -13.14 -16.57
C TYR A 435 1.21 -13.71 -16.43
N THR A 436 1.87 -13.45 -15.31
CA THR A 436 3.21 -13.95 -15.00
C THR A 436 3.18 -14.78 -13.72
N PRO A 437 3.15 -16.12 -13.81
CA PRO A 437 3.21 -16.97 -12.63
C PRO A 437 4.62 -16.95 -12.02
N VAL A 438 4.72 -16.90 -10.68
CA VAL A 438 6.00 -16.92 -9.96
C VAL A 438 5.99 -18.00 -8.89
N ALA A 439 7.17 -18.49 -8.51
CA ALA A 439 7.31 -19.51 -7.47
C ALA A 439 7.12 -18.89 -6.08
N GLY A 440 6.55 -19.64 -5.14
CA GLY A 440 6.50 -19.25 -3.74
C GLY A 440 5.10 -19.30 -3.14
N GLU A 441 4.93 -18.60 -2.03
CA GLU A 441 3.68 -18.25 -1.39
C GLU A 441 3.58 -16.71 -1.33
N HIS A 442 2.58 -16.14 -0.69
CA HIS A 442 2.36 -14.69 -0.73
C HIS A 442 3.61 -13.85 -0.41
N VAL A 443 4.31 -14.17 0.67
CA VAL A 443 5.50 -13.40 1.09
C VAL A 443 6.72 -13.68 0.22
N THR A 444 7.04 -14.96 -0.01
CA THR A 444 8.23 -15.35 -0.80
C THR A 444 8.03 -15.07 -2.29
N GLY A 445 6.81 -15.14 -2.79
CA GLY A 445 6.42 -14.78 -4.15
C GLY A 445 6.81 -13.34 -4.51
N ALA A 446 6.68 -12.41 -3.55
CA ALA A 446 7.14 -11.03 -3.73
C ALA A 446 8.62 -10.95 -4.11
N TYR A 447 9.47 -11.76 -3.49
CA TYR A 447 10.93 -11.76 -3.75
C TYR A 447 11.31 -12.52 -5.02
N THR A 448 10.65 -13.63 -5.31
CA THR A 448 10.92 -14.41 -6.53
C THR A 448 10.48 -13.66 -7.79
N ALA A 449 9.49 -12.80 -7.67
CA ALA A 449 8.99 -11.96 -8.76
C ALA A 449 9.85 -10.73 -9.04
N VAL A 450 10.82 -10.35 -8.17
CA VAL A 450 11.64 -9.12 -8.35
C VAL A 450 12.23 -9.04 -9.75
N GLY A 451 12.88 -10.12 -10.21
CA GLY A 451 13.47 -10.18 -11.56
C GLY A 451 12.43 -9.95 -12.65
N PRO A 452 11.45 -10.85 -12.82
CA PRO A 452 10.41 -10.72 -13.85
C PRO A 452 9.66 -9.39 -13.83
N ALA A 453 9.27 -8.89 -12.66
CA ALA A 453 8.56 -7.62 -12.54
C ALA A 453 9.43 -6.43 -12.96
N LEU A 454 10.70 -6.39 -12.54
CA LEU A 454 11.62 -5.31 -12.90
C LEU A 454 12.06 -5.37 -14.37
N ASP A 455 12.18 -6.55 -14.97
CA ASP A 455 12.47 -6.70 -16.40
C ASP A 455 11.29 -6.20 -17.23
N TRP A 456 10.08 -6.47 -16.78
CA TRP A 456 8.87 -5.95 -17.40
C TRP A 456 8.78 -4.41 -17.30
N VAL A 457 9.04 -3.85 -16.12
CA VAL A 457 9.10 -2.39 -15.89
C VAL A 457 10.14 -1.76 -16.83
N ASP A 458 11.35 -2.35 -16.93
CA ASP A 458 12.43 -1.86 -17.79
C ASP A 458 12.00 -1.87 -19.27
N ALA A 459 11.36 -2.94 -19.74
CA ALA A 459 10.85 -3.05 -21.10
C ALA A 459 9.82 -1.94 -21.41
N ARG A 460 8.87 -1.67 -20.52
CA ARG A 460 7.88 -0.59 -20.70
C ARG A 460 8.54 0.79 -20.68
N ALA A 461 9.41 1.03 -19.72
CA ALA A 461 10.14 2.30 -19.60
C ALA A 461 10.95 2.61 -20.87
N ARG A 462 11.57 1.61 -21.49
CA ARG A 462 12.35 1.72 -22.75
C ARG A 462 11.49 1.73 -24.00
N GLY A 463 10.17 1.53 -23.88
CA GLY A 463 9.26 1.52 -25.02
C GLY A 463 9.35 0.27 -25.89
N VAL A 464 9.79 -0.85 -25.34
CA VAL A 464 9.71 -2.15 -26.01
C VAL A 464 8.24 -2.45 -26.31
N PRO A 465 7.84 -2.86 -27.51
CA PRO A 465 6.46 -3.23 -27.81
C PRO A 465 5.93 -4.29 -26.85
N PHE A 466 4.68 -4.15 -26.48
CA PHE A 466 3.98 -5.13 -25.65
C PHE A 466 3.24 -6.14 -26.54
N THR A 467 3.26 -7.40 -26.12
CA THR A 467 2.42 -8.43 -26.73
C THR A 467 1.43 -8.89 -25.66
N THR A 468 0.15 -8.68 -25.90
CA THR A 468 -0.90 -9.07 -24.96
C THR A 468 -0.95 -10.58 -24.77
N GLY A 469 -1.23 -11.03 -23.53
CA GLY A 469 -1.54 -12.40 -23.19
C GLY A 469 -3.04 -12.73 -23.37
N CYS A 470 -3.87 -11.72 -23.63
CA CYS A 470 -5.30 -11.92 -23.87
C CYS A 470 -5.53 -12.72 -25.17
N ARG A 471 -6.44 -13.71 -25.11
CA ARG A 471 -6.79 -14.60 -26.24
C ARG A 471 -8.23 -14.38 -26.67
#